data_252db6bff94716ed655d353133ea4f51
#
_entry.id   252db6bff94716ed655d353133ea4f51
#
_cell.length_a   1.000
_cell.length_b   1.000
_cell.length_c   1.000
_cell.angle_alpha   90.00
_cell.angle_beta   90.00
_cell.angle_gamma   90.00
#
_symmetry.space_group_name_H-M   'P 1'
#
loop_
_entity.id
_entity.type
_entity.pdbx_description
1 polymer ?
#
loop_
_entity_poly.entity_id
_entity_poly.type
_entity_poly.pdbx_seq_one_letter_code
_entity_poly.pdbx_strand_id
1 'polypeptide(L)'
;EVNLSVMQCAQIDVENGYIYWSQEYYGSKKSKVGGQQSYNIYRTTLDGTFVDMMWVLGGGHGTMFGVDTSSGEAHIWSYYVTPLPLAEKAIAMFKYVPLKEQFYDESMVFKLEAPDGFRVTYDKTSDYVVMSPGVSNLSINVFKKSDLFAGRIAPLYTFRTRDCGFTATLYTLQGMHVMFPYAYLSAGGSFTGTDKNQVWCWDMINNSLVYHHIFQKKYYPAQGSTNECEGAYPFLDANGKRMMQLNLGQGEAGKRYNRIYAMPEERMLDNDN
;
A
#
# COMPACT_ATOMS: atom_id res chain seq x y z
N GLU A 1 -1.09 21.10 -12.85
CA GLU A 1 -0.67 21.52 -11.51
C GLU A 1 0.19 20.42 -10.91
N VAL A 2 1.37 20.78 -10.45
CA VAL A 2 2.24 19.83 -9.73
C VAL A 2 1.60 19.61 -8.36
N ASN A 3 1.15 18.40 -8.11
CA ASN A 3 0.66 18.04 -6.78
C ASN A 3 1.84 18.04 -5.80
N LEU A 4 1.74 18.84 -4.74
CA LEU A 4 2.80 19.04 -3.77
C LEU A 4 2.86 17.98 -2.67
N SER A 5 1.95 16.97 -2.71
CA SER A 5 1.97 15.85 -1.77
C SER A 5 3.02 14.80 -2.12
N VAL A 6 3.36 13.95 -1.17
CA VAL A 6 4.24 12.80 -1.41
C VAL A 6 3.45 11.61 -1.95
N MET A 7 4.15 10.68 -2.58
CA MET A 7 3.63 9.33 -2.84
C MET A 7 3.19 8.70 -1.52
N GLN A 8 2.06 8.03 -1.52
CA GLN A 8 1.51 7.36 -0.33
C GLN A 8 1.66 5.84 -0.37
N CYS A 9 1.73 5.27 -1.57
CA CYS A 9 1.90 3.84 -1.78
C CYS A 9 2.37 3.60 -3.21
N ALA A 10 3.11 2.53 -3.46
CA ALA A 10 3.41 2.07 -4.81
C ALA A 10 3.40 0.56 -4.89
N GLN A 11 2.97 0.03 -6.04
CA GLN A 11 2.93 -1.39 -6.35
C GLN A 11 3.64 -1.62 -7.69
N ILE A 12 4.65 -2.49 -7.71
CA ILE A 12 5.39 -2.83 -8.92
C ILE A 12 4.74 -4.06 -9.58
N ASP A 13 4.38 -3.92 -10.84
CA ASP A 13 3.91 -4.99 -11.70
C ASP A 13 4.95 -5.25 -12.80
N VAL A 14 5.94 -6.07 -12.46
CA VAL A 14 7.07 -6.40 -13.35
C VAL A 14 6.59 -7.10 -14.62
N GLU A 15 5.60 -7.97 -14.50
CA GLU A 15 5.08 -8.77 -15.61
C GLU A 15 4.50 -7.91 -16.74
N ASN A 16 3.82 -6.82 -16.37
CA ASN A 16 3.24 -5.88 -17.35
C ASN A 16 4.12 -4.64 -17.59
N GLY A 17 5.24 -4.52 -16.88
CA GLY A 17 6.20 -3.43 -17.05
C GLY A 17 5.76 -2.09 -16.44
N TYR A 18 4.92 -2.11 -15.39
CA TYR A 18 4.36 -0.90 -14.81
C TYR A 18 4.61 -0.77 -13.30
N ILE A 19 4.59 0.48 -12.84
CA ILE A 19 4.46 0.86 -11.45
C ILE A 19 3.16 1.64 -11.29
N TYR A 20 2.32 1.23 -10.35
CA TYR A 20 1.14 1.97 -9.91
C TYR A 20 1.47 2.63 -8.59
N TRP A 21 1.27 3.95 -8.46
CA TRP A 21 1.54 4.66 -7.23
C TRP A 21 0.49 5.72 -6.94
N SER A 22 0.19 5.89 -5.67
CA SER A 22 -0.85 6.81 -5.19
C SER A 22 -0.25 8.10 -4.66
N GLN A 23 -1.04 9.16 -4.79
CA GLN A 23 -0.75 10.47 -4.23
C GLN A 23 -2.05 11.14 -3.81
N GLU A 24 -2.10 11.74 -2.63
CA GLU A 24 -3.28 12.44 -2.18
C GLU A 24 -3.66 13.56 -3.14
N TYR A 25 -4.95 13.70 -3.40
CA TYR A 25 -5.48 14.69 -4.34
C TYR A 25 -5.83 15.99 -3.59
N TYR A 26 -5.08 17.03 -3.87
CA TYR A 26 -5.29 18.37 -3.32
C TYR A 26 -5.86 19.33 -4.36
N GLY A 27 -6.56 20.34 -3.89
CA GLY A 27 -6.78 21.56 -4.67
C GLY A 27 -8.10 21.66 -5.43
N SER A 28 -9.05 20.73 -5.26
CA SER A 28 -10.37 20.87 -5.86
C SER A 28 -11.49 20.54 -4.87
N LYS A 29 -12.74 20.90 -5.24
CA LYS A 29 -13.96 20.48 -4.49
C LYS A 29 -14.11 18.96 -4.42
N LYS A 30 -13.43 18.21 -5.28
CA LYS A 30 -13.43 16.75 -5.32
C LYS A 30 -12.34 16.12 -4.46
N SER A 31 -11.47 16.90 -3.84
CA SER A 31 -10.45 16.38 -2.91
C SER A 31 -11.08 15.69 -1.69
N LYS A 32 -12.35 15.99 -1.39
CA LYS A 32 -13.13 15.30 -0.35
C LYS A 32 -14.50 14.91 -0.90
N VAL A 33 -14.81 13.63 -0.83
CA VAL A 33 -16.11 13.05 -1.18
C VAL A 33 -16.60 12.23 0.01
N GLY A 34 -17.86 12.42 0.41
CA GLY A 34 -18.40 11.74 1.60
C GLY A 34 -17.64 12.05 2.90
N GLY A 35 -16.95 13.21 2.97
CA GLY A 35 -16.11 13.58 4.13
C GLY A 35 -14.71 12.96 4.12
N GLN A 36 -14.41 12.08 3.16
CA GLN A 36 -13.10 11.45 3.01
C GLN A 36 -12.27 12.10 1.91
N GLN A 37 -10.96 12.04 2.08
CA GLN A 37 -10.00 12.47 1.08
C GLN A 37 -10.11 11.62 -0.18
N SER A 38 -9.59 12.15 -1.27
CA SER A 38 -9.45 11.46 -2.55
C SER A 38 -7.97 11.35 -2.90
N TYR A 39 -7.61 10.41 -3.75
CA TYR A 39 -6.24 10.27 -4.20
C TYR A 39 -6.19 9.95 -5.71
N ASN A 40 -5.02 10.13 -6.29
CA ASN A 40 -4.73 9.74 -7.65
C ASN A 40 -3.96 8.42 -7.64
N ILE A 41 -4.19 7.57 -8.62
CA ILE A 41 -3.29 6.47 -8.97
C ILE A 41 -2.63 6.84 -10.29
N TYR A 42 -1.33 6.99 -10.26
CA TYR A 42 -0.50 7.17 -11.44
C TYR A 42 0.02 5.82 -11.90
N ARG A 43 0.11 5.64 -13.22
CA ARG A 43 0.81 4.53 -13.81
C ARG A 43 2.04 5.05 -14.55
N THR A 44 3.18 4.46 -14.26
CA THR A 44 4.46 4.73 -14.92
C THR A 44 5.05 3.43 -15.43
N THR A 45 5.99 3.51 -16.36
CA THR A 45 6.86 2.39 -16.71
C THR A 45 7.84 2.10 -15.55
N LEU A 46 8.58 0.99 -15.61
CA LEU A 46 9.52 0.61 -14.55
C LEU A 46 10.68 1.60 -14.39
N ASP A 47 10.99 2.39 -15.40
CA ASP A 47 11.98 3.47 -15.33
C ASP A 47 11.42 4.80 -14.82
N GLY A 48 10.12 4.84 -14.48
CA GLY A 48 9.43 6.01 -13.93
C GLY A 48 8.83 6.95 -14.98
N THR A 49 8.86 6.60 -16.28
CA THR A 49 8.21 7.42 -17.31
C THR A 49 6.69 7.38 -17.12
N PHE A 50 6.07 8.55 -17.06
CA PHE A 50 4.62 8.68 -16.91
C PHE A 50 3.86 8.08 -18.11
N VAL A 51 2.85 7.29 -17.82
CA VAL A 51 1.95 6.69 -18.82
C VAL A 51 0.58 7.36 -18.76
N ASP A 52 -0.10 7.23 -17.63
CA ASP A 52 -1.45 7.77 -17.39
C ASP A 52 -1.79 7.80 -15.89
N MET A 53 -3.02 8.21 -15.58
CA MET A 53 -3.51 8.25 -14.20
C MET A 53 -5.02 8.10 -14.14
N MET A 54 -5.55 7.80 -12.96
CA MET A 54 -6.98 7.90 -12.63
C MET A 54 -7.18 8.56 -11.25
N TRP A 55 -8.41 8.98 -10.99
CA TRP A 55 -8.81 9.54 -9.70
C TRP A 55 -9.66 8.54 -8.90
N VAL A 56 -9.38 8.42 -7.61
CA VAL A 56 -10.15 7.60 -6.67
C VAL A 56 -10.81 8.52 -5.67
N LEU A 57 -12.09 8.80 -5.90
CA LEU A 57 -12.82 9.84 -5.18
C LEU A 57 -13.50 9.25 -3.93
N GLY A 58 -13.15 9.77 -2.74
CA GLY A 58 -13.61 9.24 -1.45
C GLY A 58 -12.86 7.98 -1.01
N GLY A 59 -11.75 7.64 -1.65
CA GLY A 59 -10.92 6.48 -1.33
C GLY A 59 -9.97 6.66 -0.14
N GLY A 60 -10.07 7.78 0.58
CA GLY A 60 -9.18 8.10 1.69
C GLY A 60 -7.87 8.73 1.26
N HIS A 61 -6.83 8.54 2.05
CA HIS A 61 -5.51 9.16 1.86
C HIS A 61 -4.64 8.46 0.78
N GLY A 62 -5.03 7.25 0.35
CA GLY A 62 -4.27 6.48 -0.62
C GLY A 62 -3.05 5.75 -0.05
N THR A 63 -2.96 5.63 1.28
CA THR A 63 -1.82 5.02 1.98
C THR A 63 -1.60 3.55 1.60
N MET A 64 -2.65 2.85 1.20
CA MET A 64 -2.58 1.46 0.73
C MET A 64 -3.64 1.19 -0.32
N PHE A 65 -3.25 0.44 -1.32
CA PHE A 65 -4.14 -0.16 -2.32
C PHE A 65 -3.49 -1.44 -2.85
N GLY A 66 -4.26 -2.29 -3.48
CA GLY A 66 -3.76 -3.49 -4.17
C GLY A 66 -3.93 -3.37 -5.68
N VAL A 67 -3.03 -3.97 -6.44
CA VAL A 67 -3.14 -4.08 -7.91
C VAL A 67 -3.29 -5.54 -8.29
N ASP A 68 -4.39 -5.86 -8.93
CA ASP A 68 -4.70 -7.21 -9.42
C ASP A 68 -4.72 -7.18 -10.96
N THR A 69 -3.76 -7.85 -11.56
CA THR A 69 -3.63 -7.99 -13.02
C THR A 69 -3.87 -9.42 -13.51
N SER A 70 -4.40 -10.29 -12.65
CA SER A 70 -4.59 -11.72 -12.94
C SER A 70 -5.56 -12.00 -14.10
N SER A 71 -6.45 -11.07 -14.41
CA SER A 71 -7.40 -11.16 -15.53
C SER A 71 -6.86 -10.63 -16.86
N GLY A 72 -5.61 -10.15 -16.92
CA GLY A 72 -5.04 -9.44 -18.07
C GLY A 72 -5.38 -7.94 -18.09
N GLU A 73 -6.25 -7.48 -17.19
CA GLU A 73 -6.58 -6.07 -16.98
C GLU A 73 -6.26 -5.68 -15.55
N ALA A 74 -5.79 -4.45 -15.35
CA ALA A 74 -5.49 -3.97 -14.02
C ALA A 74 -6.77 -3.61 -13.26
N HIS A 75 -6.93 -4.20 -12.08
CA HIS A 75 -7.96 -3.87 -11.12
C HIS A 75 -7.32 -3.36 -9.83
N ILE A 76 -7.98 -2.42 -9.20
CA ILE A 76 -7.52 -1.77 -7.98
C ILE A 76 -8.39 -2.20 -6.81
N TRP A 77 -7.77 -2.72 -5.77
CA TRP A 77 -8.37 -2.90 -4.46
C TRP A 77 -8.15 -1.64 -3.65
N SER A 78 -9.22 -1.05 -3.14
CA SER A 78 -9.17 0.19 -2.39
C SER A 78 -10.18 0.23 -1.26
N TYR A 79 -9.87 1.05 -0.28
CA TYR A 79 -10.80 1.50 0.72
C TYR A 79 -11.67 2.64 0.16
N TYR A 80 -12.91 2.69 0.59
CA TYR A 80 -13.86 3.76 0.28
C TYR A 80 -14.75 4.10 1.48
N VAL A 81 -15.32 5.30 1.43
CA VAL A 81 -16.49 5.64 2.22
C VAL A 81 -17.70 5.70 1.30
N THR A 82 -18.76 5.01 1.67
CA THR A 82 -20.02 5.07 0.92
C THR A 82 -20.58 6.48 0.92
N PRO A 83 -21.35 6.87 -0.11
CA PRO A 83 -21.96 8.20 -0.17
C PRO A 83 -22.83 8.50 1.05
N LEU A 84 -22.93 9.79 1.40
CA LEU A 84 -23.87 10.27 2.41
C LEU A 84 -25.31 9.90 2.05
N PRO A 85 -26.21 9.62 3.04
CA PRO A 85 -26.01 9.90 4.47
C PRO A 85 -25.32 8.76 5.27
N LEU A 86 -25.10 7.59 4.69
CA LEU A 86 -24.63 6.42 5.42
C LEU A 86 -23.16 6.59 5.85
N ALA A 87 -22.31 7.11 4.97
CA ALA A 87 -20.88 7.30 5.20
C ALA A 87 -20.18 6.06 5.81
N GLU A 88 -20.62 4.87 5.41
CA GLU A 88 -20.09 3.60 5.87
C GLU A 88 -18.76 3.30 5.19
N LYS A 89 -17.90 2.59 5.88
CA LYS A 89 -16.61 2.16 5.37
C LYS A 89 -16.75 0.92 4.51
N ALA A 90 -16.03 0.86 3.41
CA ALA A 90 -16.10 -0.24 2.48
C ALA A 90 -14.73 -0.57 1.85
N ILE A 91 -14.58 -1.81 1.45
CA ILE A 91 -13.51 -2.28 0.56
C ILE A 91 -14.14 -2.53 -0.80
N ALA A 92 -13.50 -2.08 -1.85
CA ALA A 92 -13.96 -2.26 -3.20
C ALA A 92 -12.85 -2.66 -4.15
N MET A 93 -13.21 -3.34 -5.23
CA MET A 93 -12.36 -3.60 -6.38
C MET A 93 -13.00 -3.01 -7.63
N PHE A 94 -12.22 -2.31 -8.42
CA PHE A 94 -12.67 -1.67 -9.67
C PHE A 94 -11.58 -1.72 -10.73
N LYS A 95 -11.98 -1.65 -11.99
CA LYS A 95 -11.04 -1.61 -13.11
C LYS A 95 -10.25 -0.30 -13.12
N TYR A 96 -8.94 -0.38 -13.33
CA TYR A 96 -8.13 0.77 -13.63
C TYR A 96 -8.47 1.29 -15.04
N VAL A 97 -8.98 2.50 -15.15
CA VAL A 97 -9.34 3.14 -16.41
C VAL A 97 -8.67 4.51 -16.47
N PRO A 98 -7.77 4.75 -17.42
CA PRO A 98 -7.12 6.05 -17.58
C PRO A 98 -8.10 7.22 -17.63
N LEU A 99 -7.77 8.29 -16.93
CA LEU A 99 -8.54 9.54 -16.84
C LEU A 99 -9.96 9.40 -16.27
N LYS A 100 -10.31 8.25 -15.71
CA LYS A 100 -11.60 8.04 -15.04
C LYS A 100 -11.58 8.60 -13.60
N GLU A 101 -12.68 9.24 -13.24
CA GLU A 101 -13.03 9.51 -11.84
C GLU A 101 -13.83 8.32 -11.31
N GLN A 102 -13.25 7.56 -10.38
CA GLN A 102 -13.90 6.41 -9.77
C GLN A 102 -14.52 6.80 -8.44
N PHE A 103 -15.82 6.61 -8.35
CA PHE A 103 -16.61 6.70 -7.13
C PHE A 103 -16.95 5.30 -6.61
N TYR A 104 -17.42 5.21 -5.34
CA TYR A 104 -18.07 4.00 -4.84
C TYR A 104 -19.47 3.89 -5.46
N ASP A 105 -19.59 3.15 -6.53
CA ASP A 105 -20.78 3.06 -7.36
C ASP A 105 -20.99 1.66 -7.96
N GLU A 106 -21.97 1.51 -8.85
CA GLU A 106 -22.31 0.25 -9.49
C GLU A 106 -21.26 -0.26 -10.49
N SER A 107 -20.28 0.57 -10.87
CA SER A 107 -19.18 0.15 -11.76
C SER A 107 -18.10 -0.69 -11.05
N MET A 108 -18.22 -0.86 -9.73
CA MET A 108 -17.28 -1.67 -8.96
C MET A 108 -17.51 -3.17 -9.19
N VAL A 109 -16.42 -3.88 -9.45
CA VAL A 109 -16.42 -5.34 -9.68
C VAL A 109 -16.72 -6.10 -8.38
N PHE A 110 -16.27 -5.57 -7.25
CA PHE A 110 -16.50 -6.13 -5.91
C PHE A 110 -16.75 -5.00 -4.92
N LYS A 111 -17.68 -5.23 -3.99
CA LYS A 111 -18.00 -4.33 -2.88
C LYS A 111 -18.21 -5.14 -1.61
N LEU A 112 -17.57 -4.70 -0.53
CA LEU A 112 -17.75 -5.25 0.80
C LEU A 112 -17.86 -4.10 1.79
N GLU A 113 -19.03 -3.90 2.37
CA GLU A 113 -19.20 -3.00 3.50
C GLU A 113 -18.53 -3.61 4.73
N ALA A 114 -17.58 -2.90 5.29
CA ALA A 114 -16.79 -3.36 6.41
C ALA A 114 -16.67 -2.24 7.44
N PRO A 115 -17.09 -2.46 8.70
CA PRO A 115 -17.12 -1.40 9.71
C PRO A 115 -15.75 -0.78 9.98
N ASP A 116 -14.68 -1.49 9.70
CA ASP A 116 -13.32 -1.08 10.00
C ASP A 116 -12.33 -1.23 8.83
N GLY A 117 -12.82 -1.25 7.59
CA GLY A 117 -11.98 -1.44 6.41
C GLY A 117 -11.18 -0.20 6.03
N PHE A 118 -10.06 0.07 6.69
CA PHE A 118 -9.23 1.24 6.35
C PHE A 118 -8.10 0.98 5.38
N ARG A 119 -7.66 -0.25 5.26
CA ARG A 119 -6.47 -0.60 4.47
C ARG A 119 -6.68 -1.91 3.78
N VAL A 120 -6.35 -1.94 2.51
CA VAL A 120 -6.42 -3.15 1.70
C VAL A 120 -5.22 -3.21 0.76
N THR A 121 -4.68 -4.41 0.59
CA THR A 121 -3.70 -4.71 -0.46
C THR A 121 -4.00 -6.09 -1.04
N TYR A 122 -3.31 -6.45 -2.10
CA TYR A 122 -3.53 -7.71 -2.81
C TYR A 122 -2.19 -8.38 -3.12
N ASP A 123 -2.09 -9.67 -2.80
CA ASP A 123 -0.98 -10.52 -3.19
C ASP A 123 -1.36 -11.34 -4.42
N LYS A 124 -0.83 -10.95 -5.57
CA LYS A 124 -1.11 -11.64 -6.82
C LYS A 124 -0.49 -13.04 -6.89
N THR A 125 0.54 -13.32 -6.09
CA THR A 125 1.22 -14.63 -6.12
C THR A 125 0.40 -15.74 -5.49
N SER A 126 -0.40 -15.42 -4.48
CA SER A 126 -1.28 -16.36 -3.76
C SER A 126 -2.77 -16.10 -3.97
N ASP A 127 -3.14 -15.06 -4.72
CA ASP A 127 -4.52 -14.60 -4.90
C ASP A 127 -5.21 -14.23 -3.58
N TYR A 128 -4.45 -13.54 -2.68
CA TYR A 128 -4.94 -13.16 -1.37
C TYR A 128 -5.21 -11.66 -1.28
N VAL A 129 -6.33 -11.32 -0.65
CA VAL A 129 -6.69 -9.96 -0.27
C VAL A 129 -6.36 -9.77 1.20
N VAL A 130 -5.62 -8.74 1.52
CA VAL A 130 -5.16 -8.44 2.87
C VAL A 130 -5.83 -7.17 3.36
N MET A 131 -6.50 -7.26 4.50
CA MET A 131 -7.25 -6.15 5.08
C MET A 131 -6.82 -5.90 6.52
N SER A 132 -6.72 -4.63 6.90
CA SER A 132 -6.49 -4.24 8.29
C SER A 132 -7.62 -3.34 8.77
N PRO A 133 -8.40 -3.76 9.78
CA PRO A 133 -9.40 -2.92 10.38
C PRO A 133 -8.72 -1.82 11.21
N GLY A 134 -8.85 -0.59 10.77
CA GLY A 134 -8.55 0.62 11.51
C GLY A 134 -7.17 0.78 12.15
N VAL A 135 -6.89 2.00 12.58
CA VAL A 135 -5.58 2.40 13.15
C VAL A 135 -5.39 1.91 14.59
N SER A 136 -6.47 1.68 15.32
CA SER A 136 -6.42 1.37 16.76
C SER A 136 -6.30 -0.12 17.08
N ASN A 137 -6.67 -0.99 16.16
CA ASN A 137 -6.63 -2.43 16.37
C ASN A 137 -5.95 -3.10 15.18
N LEU A 138 -4.64 -2.99 15.13
CA LEU A 138 -3.80 -3.44 14.03
C LEU A 138 -3.82 -4.98 13.87
N SER A 139 -5.01 -5.54 13.77
CA SER A 139 -5.21 -6.90 13.27
C SER A 139 -5.10 -6.89 11.76
N ILE A 140 -4.44 -7.87 11.20
CA ILE A 140 -4.33 -8.08 9.78
C ILE A 140 -5.03 -9.37 9.44
N ASN A 141 -5.98 -9.28 8.53
CA ASN A 141 -6.77 -10.41 8.07
C ASN A 141 -6.43 -10.71 6.60
N VAL A 142 -6.15 -11.96 6.31
CA VAL A 142 -5.81 -12.46 4.98
C VAL A 142 -6.95 -13.31 4.48
N PHE A 143 -7.52 -12.96 3.34
CA PHE A 143 -8.65 -13.65 2.72
C PHE A 143 -8.24 -14.22 1.36
N LYS A 144 -8.82 -15.34 1.00
CA LYS A 144 -8.77 -15.80 -0.37
C LYS A 144 -9.72 -14.98 -1.22
N LYS A 145 -9.26 -14.42 -2.34
CA LYS A 145 -10.08 -13.59 -3.22
C LYS A 145 -11.36 -14.32 -3.67
N SER A 146 -11.25 -15.58 -4.07
CA SER A 146 -12.38 -16.38 -4.49
C SER A 146 -13.43 -16.60 -3.40
N ASP A 147 -13.03 -16.62 -2.12
CA ASP A 147 -13.96 -16.74 -1.00
C ASP A 147 -14.74 -15.44 -0.78
N LEU A 148 -14.05 -14.30 -0.88
CA LEU A 148 -14.71 -12.99 -0.81
C LEU A 148 -15.77 -12.84 -1.91
N PHE A 149 -15.44 -13.21 -3.15
CA PHE A 149 -16.38 -13.16 -4.28
C PHE A 149 -17.55 -14.12 -4.12
N ALA A 150 -17.37 -15.20 -3.37
CA ALA A 150 -18.43 -16.15 -3.01
C ALA A 150 -19.23 -15.72 -1.74
N GLY A 151 -18.97 -14.53 -1.20
CA GLY A 151 -19.62 -14.04 0.03
C GLY A 151 -19.11 -14.67 1.32
N ARG A 152 -18.03 -15.43 1.28
CA ARG A 152 -17.40 -16.02 2.48
C ARG A 152 -16.38 -15.06 3.08
N ILE A 153 -16.79 -14.38 4.16
CA ILE A 153 -15.98 -13.35 4.84
C ILE A 153 -15.27 -13.96 6.07
N ALA A 154 -14.65 -15.12 5.91
CA ALA A 154 -13.83 -15.72 6.95
C ALA A 154 -12.35 -15.61 6.57
N PRO A 155 -11.50 -14.96 7.38
CA PRO A 155 -10.08 -14.87 7.08
C PRO A 155 -9.41 -16.24 7.18
N LEU A 156 -8.49 -16.53 6.25
CA LEU A 156 -7.62 -17.72 6.33
C LEU A 156 -6.58 -17.56 7.43
N TYR A 157 -6.07 -16.34 7.59
CA TYR A 157 -5.08 -15.99 8.59
C TYR A 157 -5.48 -14.68 9.25
N THR A 158 -5.25 -14.62 10.57
CA THR A 158 -5.37 -13.38 11.34
C THR A 158 -4.17 -13.28 12.26
N PHE A 159 -3.49 -12.16 12.24
CA PHE A 159 -2.39 -11.88 13.15
C PHE A 159 -2.45 -10.43 13.62
N ARG A 160 -1.81 -10.15 14.76
CA ARG A 160 -1.72 -8.80 15.30
C ARG A 160 -0.35 -8.25 15.03
N THR A 161 -0.28 -7.01 14.62
CA THR A 161 1.01 -6.35 14.34
C THR A 161 1.95 -6.35 15.54
N ARG A 162 1.39 -6.27 16.77
CA ARG A 162 2.18 -6.35 18.00
C ARG A 162 2.92 -7.68 18.18
N ASP A 163 2.36 -8.77 17.66
CA ASP A 163 2.97 -10.09 17.76
C ASP A 163 4.21 -10.17 16.85
N CYS A 164 4.26 -9.34 15.80
CA CYS A 164 5.43 -9.13 14.95
C CYS A 164 6.48 -8.17 15.54
N GLY A 165 6.26 -7.65 16.76
CA GLY A 165 7.11 -6.60 17.35
C GLY A 165 6.78 -5.18 16.91
N PHE A 166 5.76 -5.01 16.05
CA PHE A 166 5.28 -3.69 15.67
C PHE A 166 4.34 -3.13 16.75
N THR A 167 4.63 -1.95 17.25
CA THR A 167 3.81 -1.28 18.27
C THR A 167 3.31 0.06 17.72
N ALA A 168 2.00 0.18 17.52
CA ALA A 168 1.36 1.37 16.95
C ALA A 168 1.58 2.66 17.74
N THR A 169 1.91 2.56 19.03
CA THR A 169 2.25 3.72 19.87
C THR A 169 3.68 4.21 19.63
N LEU A 170 4.54 3.39 19.03
CA LEU A 170 5.94 3.71 18.73
C LEU A 170 6.19 3.99 17.25
N TYR A 171 5.35 3.42 16.37
CA TYR A 171 5.58 3.46 14.94
C TYR A 171 4.30 3.81 14.19
N THR A 172 4.42 4.64 13.16
CA THR A 172 3.35 4.86 12.19
C THR A 172 3.40 3.77 11.13
N LEU A 173 2.32 2.99 10.98
CA LEU A 173 2.22 1.98 9.94
C LEU A 173 2.08 2.67 8.58
N GLN A 174 3.08 2.53 7.73
CA GLN A 174 3.14 3.10 6.40
C GLN A 174 2.81 2.10 5.30
N GLY A 175 3.01 0.82 5.55
CA GLY A 175 2.71 -0.21 4.56
C GLY A 175 2.42 -1.57 5.18
N MET A 176 1.58 -2.33 4.48
CA MET A 176 1.23 -3.71 4.80
C MET A 176 1.12 -4.47 3.50
N HIS A 177 1.75 -5.63 3.42
CA HIS A 177 1.68 -6.50 2.26
C HIS A 177 1.80 -7.97 2.67
N VAL A 178 1.33 -8.86 1.81
CA VAL A 178 1.55 -10.30 1.93
C VAL A 178 2.15 -10.80 0.63
N MET A 179 3.18 -11.60 0.75
CA MET A 179 3.66 -12.52 -0.28
C MET A 179 3.80 -13.87 0.41
N PHE A 180 2.75 -14.67 0.30
CA PHE A 180 2.59 -15.89 1.07
C PHE A 180 3.85 -16.78 1.02
N PRO A 181 4.29 -17.36 2.15
CA PRO A 181 3.65 -17.39 3.47
C PRO A 181 3.98 -16.22 4.40
N TYR A 182 4.56 -15.15 3.89
CA TYR A 182 5.06 -14.03 4.70
C TYR A 182 4.17 -12.80 4.62
N ALA A 183 4.02 -12.13 5.77
CA ALA A 183 3.42 -10.82 5.88
C ALA A 183 4.50 -9.77 6.19
N TYR A 184 4.36 -8.59 5.60
CA TYR A 184 5.31 -7.50 5.71
C TYR A 184 4.60 -6.26 6.24
N LEU A 185 5.22 -5.66 7.25
CA LEU A 185 4.78 -4.40 7.84
C LEU A 185 5.90 -3.40 7.71
N SER A 186 5.62 -2.22 7.22
CA SER A 186 6.61 -1.15 7.14
C SER A 186 6.19 0.06 7.95
N ALA A 187 7.16 0.70 8.54
CA ALA A 187 6.99 1.92 9.28
C ALA A 187 8.13 2.89 9.01
N GLY A 188 7.84 4.14 9.17
CA GLY A 188 8.80 5.22 9.12
C GLY A 188 8.09 6.48 9.55
N GLY A 189 8.83 7.41 10.14
CA GLY A 189 8.27 8.69 10.56
C GLY A 189 8.72 9.79 9.65
N SER A 190 7.98 10.85 9.68
CA SER A 190 8.33 12.09 9.04
C SER A 190 9.48 12.76 9.79
N PHE A 191 10.48 13.19 9.08
CA PHE A 191 11.19 14.44 9.24
C PHE A 191 12.18 14.66 10.38
N THR A 192 11.97 14.19 11.60
CA THR A 192 12.73 14.72 12.76
C THR A 192 13.81 13.81 13.30
N GLY A 193 14.19 12.77 12.60
CA GLY A 193 15.47 12.09 12.83
C GLY A 193 15.48 10.93 13.84
N THR A 194 14.38 10.62 14.50
CA THR A 194 14.29 9.46 15.41
C THR A 194 13.60 8.26 14.80
N ASP A 195 12.67 8.47 13.89
CA ASP A 195 11.92 7.39 13.27
C ASP A 195 12.69 6.84 12.06
N LYS A 196 13.13 5.63 12.21
CA LYS A 196 13.88 4.91 11.18
C LYS A 196 12.91 4.22 10.24
N ASN A 197 13.19 4.25 8.95
CA ASN A 197 12.45 3.44 7.98
C ASN A 197 12.72 1.97 8.25
N GLN A 198 11.68 1.18 8.44
CA GLN A 198 11.79 -0.19 8.95
C GLN A 198 10.80 -1.11 8.27
N VAL A 199 11.13 -2.41 8.24
CA VAL A 199 10.23 -3.46 7.78
C VAL A 199 10.32 -4.67 8.69
N TRP A 200 9.18 -5.26 9.02
CA TRP A 200 9.05 -6.54 9.71
C TRP A 200 8.54 -7.57 8.73
N CYS A 201 9.15 -8.75 8.71
CA CYS A 201 8.69 -9.92 8.00
C CYS A 201 8.22 -10.99 8.98
N TRP A 202 6.98 -11.40 8.84
CA TRP A 202 6.31 -12.36 9.71
C TRP A 202 5.93 -13.62 8.94
N ASP A 203 6.33 -14.79 9.43
CA ASP A 203 5.88 -16.08 8.91
C ASP A 203 4.50 -16.40 9.48
N MET A 204 3.47 -16.38 8.64
CA MET A 204 2.09 -16.62 9.03
C MET A 204 1.79 -18.07 9.35
N ILE A 205 2.56 -19.03 8.80
CA ILE A 205 2.38 -20.48 9.05
C ILE A 205 2.97 -20.84 10.41
N ASN A 206 4.21 -20.43 10.65
CA ASN A 206 4.93 -20.74 11.88
C ASN A 206 4.66 -19.74 13.02
N ASN A 207 3.89 -18.68 12.71
CA ASN A 207 3.55 -17.61 13.65
C ASN A 207 4.79 -17.03 14.33
N SER A 208 5.80 -16.66 13.57
CA SER A 208 7.09 -16.21 14.06
C SER A 208 7.67 -15.05 13.24
N LEU A 209 8.43 -14.19 13.90
CA LEU A 209 9.19 -13.11 13.27
C LEU A 209 10.36 -13.73 12.48
N VAL A 210 10.42 -13.45 11.18
CA VAL A 210 11.53 -13.87 10.32
C VAL A 210 12.68 -12.90 10.41
N TYR A 211 12.39 -11.61 10.25
CA TYR A 211 13.35 -10.54 10.45
C TYR A 211 12.65 -9.21 10.77
N HIS A 212 13.41 -8.32 11.40
CA HIS A 212 13.12 -6.91 11.55
C HIS A 212 14.33 -6.14 11.01
N HIS A 213 14.15 -5.40 9.92
CA HIS A 213 15.22 -4.66 9.27
C HIS A 213 15.00 -3.16 9.37
N ILE A 214 16.08 -2.44 9.68
CA ILE A 214 16.11 -0.98 9.69
C ILE A 214 16.90 -0.54 8.47
N PHE A 215 16.25 0.16 7.54
CA PHE A 215 16.91 0.67 6.35
C PHE A 215 17.92 1.73 6.71
N GLN A 216 19.18 1.48 6.40
CA GLN A 216 20.25 2.43 6.64
C GLN A 216 20.34 3.46 5.50
N LYS A 217 20.75 4.68 5.83
CA LYS A 217 20.92 5.78 4.84
C LYS A 217 21.88 5.43 3.68
N LYS A 218 22.77 4.43 3.86
CA LYS A 218 23.62 3.94 2.78
C LYS A 218 22.84 3.33 1.60
N TYR A 219 21.60 2.86 1.83
CA TYR A 219 20.76 2.27 0.78
C TYR A 219 19.96 3.32 0.00
N TYR A 220 19.81 4.51 0.55
CA TYR A 220 19.13 5.62 -0.09
C TYR A 220 19.84 6.93 0.27
N PRO A 221 20.51 7.57 -0.67
CA PRO A 221 21.20 8.83 -0.38
C PRO A 221 20.18 9.86 0.10
N ALA A 222 20.50 10.48 1.22
CA ALA A 222 19.69 11.56 1.76
C ALA A 222 19.60 12.70 0.74
N GLN A 223 18.38 13.12 0.45
CA GLN A 223 18.11 14.22 -0.46
C GLN A 223 17.28 15.26 0.32
N GLY A 224 17.95 16.25 0.85
CA GLY A 224 17.29 17.23 1.71
C GLY A 224 17.02 16.71 3.13
N SER A 225 16.09 17.35 3.83
CA SER A 225 15.78 17.07 5.24
C SER A 225 14.80 15.93 5.46
N THR A 226 14.16 15.43 4.39
CA THR A 226 13.06 14.46 4.46
C THR A 226 13.39 13.16 3.76
N ASN A 227 13.14 12.05 4.43
CA ASN A 227 13.13 10.69 3.87
C ASN A 227 12.00 9.92 4.54
N GLU A 228 10.76 10.28 4.21
CA GLU A 228 9.57 9.66 4.78
C GLU A 228 9.30 8.33 4.08
N CYS A 229 9.21 7.24 4.86
CA CYS A 229 8.81 5.94 4.33
C CYS A 229 7.32 5.94 3.99
N GLU A 230 7.00 5.63 2.76
CA GLU A 230 5.63 5.48 2.25
C GLU A 230 5.33 4.01 1.90
N GLY A 231 6.01 3.12 2.59
CA GLY A 231 5.85 1.68 2.50
C GLY A 231 7.10 0.94 2.03
N ALA A 232 7.21 -0.32 2.46
CA ALA A 232 8.17 -1.28 1.93
C ALA A 232 7.41 -2.56 1.59
N TYR A 233 7.54 -3.03 0.35
CA TYR A 233 6.77 -4.14 -0.19
C TYR A 233 7.66 -5.12 -0.94
N PRO A 234 7.46 -6.44 -0.76
CA PRO A 234 8.12 -7.44 -1.58
C PRO A 234 7.51 -7.48 -2.98
N PHE A 235 8.32 -7.84 -3.96
CA PHE A 235 7.89 -8.17 -5.32
C PHE A 235 8.83 -9.19 -5.93
N LEU A 236 8.42 -9.84 -7.01
CA LEU A 236 9.28 -10.72 -7.81
C LEU A 236 9.84 -9.92 -8.99
N ASP A 237 11.15 -10.01 -9.23
CA ASP A 237 11.75 -9.51 -10.46
C ASP A 237 11.41 -10.40 -11.67
N ALA A 238 11.87 -10.03 -12.85
CA ALA A 238 11.60 -10.78 -14.09
C ALA A 238 12.17 -12.22 -14.08
N ASN A 239 13.08 -12.54 -13.16
CA ASN A 239 13.67 -13.87 -12.99
C ASN A 239 12.99 -14.65 -11.84
N GLY A 240 11.94 -14.10 -11.21
CA GLY A 240 11.28 -14.68 -10.05
C GLY A 240 12.05 -14.52 -8.74
N LYS A 241 13.11 -13.69 -8.71
CA LYS A 241 13.85 -13.40 -7.49
C LYS A 241 13.05 -12.45 -6.61
N ARG A 242 13.03 -12.73 -5.30
CA ARG A 242 12.38 -11.86 -4.31
C ARG A 242 13.18 -10.59 -4.10
N MET A 243 12.53 -9.48 -4.31
CA MET A 243 13.04 -8.14 -4.14
C MET A 243 12.21 -7.40 -3.09
N MET A 244 12.82 -6.44 -2.43
CA MET A 244 12.15 -5.48 -1.56
C MET A 244 12.18 -4.11 -2.23
N GLN A 245 11.01 -3.49 -2.40
CA GLN A 245 10.92 -2.07 -2.73
C GLN A 245 10.80 -1.25 -1.44
N LEU A 246 11.43 -0.08 -1.43
CA LEU A 246 11.27 0.94 -0.40
C LEU A 246 10.79 2.23 -1.07
N ASN A 247 9.61 2.68 -0.70
CA ASN A 247 8.98 3.88 -1.20
C ASN A 247 9.31 5.06 -0.29
N LEU A 248 9.86 6.13 -0.83
CA LEU A 248 10.25 7.30 -0.06
C LEU A 248 9.73 8.60 -0.67
N GLY A 249 9.11 9.41 0.18
CA GLY A 249 8.95 10.84 -0.06
C GLY A 249 10.21 11.59 0.39
N GLN A 250 10.97 12.16 -0.55
CA GLN A 250 12.25 12.80 -0.27
C GLN A 250 12.23 14.30 -0.60
N GLY A 251 13.11 15.08 0.02
CA GLY A 251 13.27 16.51 -0.23
C GLY A 251 12.62 17.41 0.79
N GLU A 252 12.67 18.71 0.56
CA GLU A 252 12.07 19.73 1.44
C GLU A 252 10.58 19.93 1.16
N ALA A 253 9.84 20.42 2.13
CA ALA A 253 8.44 20.77 1.95
C ALA A 253 8.24 21.69 0.73
N GLY A 254 7.28 21.35 -0.14
CA GLY A 254 7.01 22.07 -1.39
C GLY A 254 7.98 21.79 -2.54
N LYS A 255 9.01 20.95 -2.32
CA LYS A 255 9.98 20.52 -3.34
C LYS A 255 10.23 19.00 -3.25
N ARG A 256 9.26 18.25 -2.75
CA ARG A 256 9.40 16.81 -2.57
C ARG A 256 9.33 16.09 -3.91
N TYR A 257 10.02 14.98 -3.97
CA TYR A 257 9.97 14.02 -5.05
C TYR A 257 9.86 12.61 -4.49
N ASN A 258 9.27 11.74 -5.28
CA ASN A 258 9.00 10.37 -4.91
C ASN A 258 10.07 9.46 -5.48
N ARG A 259 10.55 8.51 -4.69
CA ARG A 259 11.51 7.51 -5.14
C ARG A 259 11.13 6.13 -4.67
N ILE A 260 11.37 5.16 -5.54
CA ILE A 260 11.25 3.75 -5.25
C ILE A 260 12.64 3.14 -5.38
N TYR A 261 13.13 2.59 -4.30
CA TYR A 261 14.39 1.85 -4.28
C TYR A 261 14.07 0.36 -4.28
N ALA A 262 14.70 -0.41 -5.13
CA ALA A 262 14.56 -1.86 -5.19
C ALA A 262 15.89 -2.53 -4.83
N MET A 263 15.82 -3.54 -3.98
CA MET A 263 17.00 -4.30 -3.55
C MET A 263 16.62 -5.77 -3.31
N PRO A 264 17.57 -6.71 -3.43
CA PRO A 264 17.31 -8.10 -3.08
C PRO A 264 16.84 -8.24 -1.63
N GLU A 265 15.77 -9.02 -1.39
CA GLU A 265 15.23 -9.21 -0.05
C GLU A 265 16.24 -9.85 0.91
N GLU A 266 17.14 -10.68 0.42
CA GLU A 266 18.21 -11.29 1.21
C GLU A 266 19.06 -10.28 2.00
N ARG A 267 19.17 -9.03 1.50
CA ARG A 267 19.84 -7.95 2.24
C ARG A 267 19.12 -7.53 3.52
N MET A 268 17.83 -7.90 3.68
CA MET A 268 17.09 -7.64 4.90
C MET A 268 17.52 -8.57 6.03
N LEU A 269 18.16 -9.69 5.71
CA LEU A 269 18.68 -10.65 6.68
C LEU A 269 20.09 -10.25 7.17
N ASP A 270 20.80 -9.40 6.45
CA ASP A 270 22.11 -8.90 6.84
C ASP A 270 21.92 -7.86 7.97
N ASN A 271 22.12 -8.32 9.21
CA ASN A 271 22.21 -7.43 10.36
C ASN A 271 23.59 -6.73 10.34
N ASP A 272 23.79 -5.83 9.39
CA ASP A 272 24.90 -4.88 9.43
C ASP A 272 24.59 -3.84 10.55
N ASN A 273 24.87 -4.21 11.80
CA ASN A 273 24.91 -3.31 12.97
C ASN A 273 26.07 -2.33 12.86
#